data_5053617f632c05b193a4f9927f4fa561
#
_entry.id   5053617f632c05b193a4f9927f4fa561
#
_cell.length_a   1.000
_cell.length_b   1.000
_cell.length_c   1.000
_cell.angle_alpha   90.00
_cell.angle_beta   90.00
_cell.angle_gamma   90.00
#
_symmetry.space_group_name_H-M   'P 1'
#
loop_
_entity.id
_entity.type
_entity.pdbx_description
1 polymer ?
#
loop_
_entity_poly.entity_id
_entity_poly.type
_entity_poly.pdbx_seq_one_letter_code
_entity_poly.pdbx_strand_id
1 'polypeptide(L)'
;MENKKMKLWKKILIIVLILCAILAICIVRKFIIITNLVNEAKEYVNKTNYYAIVQSLQNGNVNMAKSYNKDGNYLNTIKNYGKDNQDERGLVKYKKDNEEIGIIYSGQEKIAILNETVLANISVVNIFSTFDNFLPRLQLAAMSRITTDNCGNIECYLIELDNWKMWVEKDTGLVIREINGGMVSERFYEFDIVKDEDIIKPDISDCKIQE
;
A
#
# COMPACT_ATOMS: atom_id res chain seq x y z
N MET A 1 46.92 30.20 -29.03
CA MET A 1 45.54 30.25 -28.47
C MET A 1 44.89 28.85 -28.26
N GLU A 2 45.21 27.83 -29.04
CA GLU A 2 44.65 26.47 -28.93
C GLU A 2 44.91 25.77 -27.58
N ASN A 3 46.12 25.90 -27.06
CA ASN A 3 46.49 25.23 -25.80
C ASN A 3 45.69 25.70 -24.55
N LYS A 4 45.17 26.91 -24.51
CA LYS A 4 44.33 27.41 -23.42
C LYS A 4 42.90 26.87 -23.53
N LYS A 5 42.34 26.75 -24.75
CA LYS A 5 41.01 26.16 -25.00
C LYS A 5 41.01 24.69 -24.63
N MET A 6 42.02 23.93 -25.01
CA MET A 6 42.11 22.49 -24.68
C MET A 6 42.24 22.24 -23.17
N LYS A 7 42.96 23.10 -22.42
CA LYS A 7 43.01 23.02 -20.94
C LYS A 7 41.65 23.31 -20.27
N LEU A 8 40.86 24.22 -20.84
CA LEU A 8 39.53 24.56 -20.33
C LEU A 8 38.54 23.37 -20.53
N TRP A 9 38.53 22.77 -21.72
CA TRP A 9 37.68 21.59 -22.01
C TRP A 9 38.00 20.39 -21.10
N LYS A 10 39.29 20.15 -20.83
CA LYS A 10 39.68 19.10 -19.89
C LYS A 10 39.14 19.36 -18.47
N LYS A 11 39.17 20.59 -17.99
CA LYS A 11 38.59 20.96 -16.68
C LYS A 11 37.08 20.76 -16.65
N ILE A 12 36.37 21.18 -17.70
CA ILE A 12 34.93 21.00 -17.84
C ILE A 12 34.60 19.51 -17.84
N LEU A 13 35.31 18.70 -18.61
CA LEU A 13 35.09 17.22 -18.65
C LEU A 13 35.28 16.59 -17.30
N ILE A 14 36.31 16.95 -16.54
CA ILE A 14 36.55 16.44 -15.20
C ILE A 14 35.40 16.81 -14.26
N ILE A 15 34.91 18.05 -14.29
CA ILE A 15 33.79 18.51 -13.49
C ILE A 15 32.52 17.71 -13.83
N VAL A 16 32.24 17.50 -15.12
CA VAL A 16 31.07 16.69 -15.55
C VAL A 16 31.20 15.25 -15.06
N LEU A 17 32.39 14.63 -15.18
CA LEU A 17 32.62 13.28 -14.68
C LEU A 17 32.42 13.17 -13.16
N ILE A 18 32.87 14.14 -12.39
CA ILE A 18 32.68 14.22 -10.95
C ILE A 18 31.17 14.31 -10.62
N LEU A 19 30.43 15.18 -11.32
CA LEU A 19 28.98 15.32 -11.12
C LEU A 19 28.22 14.05 -11.46
N CYS A 20 28.58 13.39 -12.57
CA CYS A 20 28.02 12.09 -12.95
C CYS A 20 28.32 11.01 -11.89
N ALA A 21 29.52 10.97 -11.34
CA ALA A 21 29.88 10.03 -10.28
C ALA A 21 29.07 10.28 -9.00
N ILE A 22 28.91 11.53 -8.58
CA ILE A 22 28.07 11.89 -7.42
C ILE A 22 26.62 11.46 -7.65
N LEU A 23 26.06 11.75 -8.83
CA LEU A 23 24.70 11.36 -9.19
C LEU A 23 24.54 9.83 -9.15
N ALA A 24 25.47 9.09 -9.72
CA ALA A 24 25.46 7.63 -9.70
C ALA A 24 25.49 7.08 -8.26
N ILE A 25 26.34 7.64 -7.38
CA ILE A 25 26.38 7.24 -5.95
C ILE A 25 25.03 7.50 -5.27
N CYS A 26 24.41 8.64 -5.53
CA CYS A 26 23.09 8.97 -4.97
C CYS A 26 22.00 7.96 -5.43
N ILE A 27 21.98 7.60 -6.72
CA ILE A 27 21.05 6.62 -7.27
C ILE A 27 21.27 5.23 -6.65
N VAL A 28 22.52 4.78 -6.58
CA VAL A 28 22.87 3.48 -5.98
C VAL A 28 22.43 3.41 -4.52
N ARG A 29 22.68 4.48 -3.74
CA ARG A 29 22.21 4.52 -2.33
C ARG A 29 20.69 4.38 -2.23
N LYS A 30 19.92 5.12 -3.04
CA LYS A 30 18.46 5.03 -3.07
C LYS A 30 17.99 3.63 -3.52
N PHE A 31 18.66 3.05 -4.51
CA PHE A 31 18.36 1.71 -4.99
C PHE A 31 18.54 0.65 -3.90
N ILE A 32 19.59 0.76 -3.10
CA ILE A 32 19.83 -0.12 -1.95
C ILE A 32 18.70 0.03 -0.93
N ILE A 33 18.31 1.27 -0.57
CA ILE A 33 17.20 1.53 0.36
C ILE A 33 15.91 0.87 -0.15
N ILE A 34 15.52 1.14 -1.39
CA ILE A 34 14.31 0.57 -1.99
C ILE A 34 14.37 -0.96 -2.01
N THR A 35 15.53 -1.54 -2.34
CA THR A 35 15.70 -2.99 -2.39
C THR A 35 15.53 -3.62 -1.02
N ASN A 36 16.08 -3.02 0.03
CA ASN A 36 15.91 -3.48 1.39
C ASN A 36 14.43 -3.42 1.81
N LEU A 37 13.76 -2.28 1.60
CA LEU A 37 12.34 -2.13 1.91
C LEU A 37 11.45 -3.16 1.19
N VAL A 38 11.71 -3.43 -0.09
CA VAL A 38 10.98 -4.46 -0.84
C VAL A 38 11.23 -5.86 -0.29
N ASN A 39 12.47 -6.16 0.14
CA ASN A 39 12.80 -7.46 0.70
C ASN A 39 12.15 -7.66 2.09
N GLU A 40 12.19 -6.65 2.97
CA GLU A 40 11.49 -6.67 4.26
C GLU A 40 9.97 -6.86 4.05
N ALA A 41 9.36 -6.08 3.15
CA ALA A 41 7.93 -6.18 2.86
C ALA A 41 7.51 -7.59 2.42
N LYS A 42 8.37 -8.33 1.71
CA LYS A 42 8.07 -9.70 1.25
C LYS A 42 7.81 -10.67 2.40
N GLU A 43 8.48 -10.50 3.52
CA GLU A 43 8.26 -11.32 4.69
C GLU A 43 6.82 -11.15 5.22
N TYR A 44 6.32 -9.93 5.23
CA TYR A 44 4.99 -9.60 5.72
C TYR A 44 3.88 -9.87 4.69
N VAL A 45 4.14 -9.66 3.40
CA VAL A 45 3.18 -9.94 2.31
C VAL A 45 2.77 -11.41 2.27
N ASN A 46 3.66 -12.31 2.65
CA ASN A 46 3.41 -13.76 2.64
C ASN A 46 2.78 -14.28 3.93
N LYS A 47 2.60 -13.43 4.95
CA LYS A 47 1.93 -13.85 6.18
C LYS A 47 0.45 -14.11 5.94
N THR A 48 -0.01 -15.22 6.45
CA THR A 48 -1.41 -15.67 6.32
C THR A 48 -2.27 -15.29 7.52
N ASN A 49 -1.62 -14.82 8.62
CA ASN A 49 -2.33 -14.34 9.82
C ASN A 49 -2.03 -12.84 9.98
N TYR A 50 -3.03 -12.00 9.70
CA TYR A 50 -2.91 -10.56 9.86
C TYR A 50 -4.26 -9.87 10.08
N TYR A 51 -4.21 -8.78 10.83
CA TYR A 51 -5.24 -7.76 10.89
C TYR A 51 -4.76 -6.49 10.18
N ALA A 52 -5.63 -5.89 9.38
CA ALA A 52 -5.29 -4.67 8.67
C ALA A 52 -6.46 -3.70 8.60
N ILE A 53 -6.15 -2.41 8.73
CA ILE A 53 -7.06 -1.30 8.47
C ILE A 53 -6.45 -0.43 7.39
N VAL A 54 -7.24 -0.10 6.37
CA VAL A 54 -6.91 0.90 5.37
C VAL A 54 -8.00 1.96 5.39
N GLN A 55 -7.61 3.19 5.65
CA GLN A 55 -8.50 4.34 5.54
C GLN A 55 -8.02 5.23 4.41
N SER A 56 -8.92 5.63 3.52
CA SER A 56 -8.59 6.57 2.45
C SER A 56 -9.61 7.70 2.39
N LEU A 57 -9.09 8.90 2.13
CA LEU A 57 -9.87 10.13 1.95
C LEU A 57 -9.63 10.64 0.54
N GLN A 58 -10.71 10.79 -0.24
CA GLN A 58 -10.67 11.36 -1.58
C GLN A 58 -11.91 12.23 -1.83
N ASN A 59 -11.72 13.49 -2.21
CA ASN A 59 -12.81 14.43 -2.53
C ASN A 59 -13.87 14.55 -1.42
N GLY A 60 -13.48 14.36 -0.15
CA GLY A 60 -14.39 14.40 1.01
C GLY A 60 -15.13 13.09 1.26
N ASN A 61 -14.94 12.05 0.46
CA ASN A 61 -15.43 10.70 0.73
C ASN A 61 -14.39 9.94 1.54
N VAL A 62 -14.84 9.23 2.57
CA VAL A 62 -13.99 8.37 3.40
C VAL A 62 -14.30 6.92 3.05
N ASN A 63 -13.26 6.17 2.70
CA ASN A 63 -13.35 4.73 2.52
C ASN A 63 -12.54 4.06 3.62
N MET A 64 -13.13 3.08 4.29
CA MET A 64 -12.48 2.29 5.32
C MET A 64 -12.59 0.80 4.97
N ALA A 65 -11.46 0.13 4.89
CA ALA A 65 -11.40 -1.32 4.76
C ALA A 65 -10.76 -1.91 6.00
N LYS A 66 -11.37 -2.98 6.55
CA LYS A 66 -10.82 -3.80 7.63
C LYS A 66 -10.72 -5.23 7.14
N SER A 67 -9.64 -5.89 7.47
CA SER A 67 -9.38 -7.28 7.11
C SER A 67 -8.88 -8.04 8.33
N TYR A 68 -9.53 -9.14 8.64
CA TYR A 68 -9.04 -10.19 9.52
C TYR A 68 -8.76 -11.40 8.64
N ASN A 69 -7.54 -11.88 8.62
CA ASN A 69 -7.14 -13.03 7.82
C ASN A 69 -6.37 -14.01 8.69
N LYS A 70 -6.71 -15.29 8.58
CA LYS A 70 -5.99 -16.38 9.23
C LYS A 70 -6.08 -17.64 8.37
N ASP A 71 -4.96 -18.05 7.80
CA ASP A 71 -4.79 -19.31 7.06
C ASP A 71 -5.85 -19.54 5.96
N GLY A 72 -6.21 -18.46 5.24
CA GLY A 72 -7.19 -18.49 4.16
C GLY A 72 -8.63 -18.29 4.60
N ASN A 73 -8.93 -18.30 5.90
CA ASN A 73 -10.19 -17.82 6.47
C ASN A 73 -10.11 -16.30 6.63
N TYR A 74 -11.20 -15.59 6.32
CA TYR A 74 -11.17 -14.14 6.41
C TYR A 74 -12.53 -13.50 6.70
N LEU A 75 -12.48 -12.32 7.30
CA LEU A 75 -13.57 -11.37 7.37
C LEU A 75 -13.06 -10.01 6.87
N ASN A 76 -13.53 -9.60 5.70
CA ASN A 76 -13.20 -8.33 5.10
C ASN A 76 -14.43 -7.43 5.08
N THR A 77 -14.28 -6.19 5.53
CA THR A 77 -15.35 -5.19 5.54
C THR A 77 -14.85 -3.93 4.83
N ILE A 78 -15.60 -3.47 3.83
CA ILE A 78 -15.37 -2.18 3.18
C ILE A 78 -16.57 -1.30 3.46
N LYS A 79 -16.31 -0.07 3.92
CA LYS A 79 -17.32 0.96 4.14
C LYS A 79 -16.94 2.22 3.41
N ASN A 80 -17.90 2.76 2.68
CA ASN A 80 -17.76 4.02 1.97
C ASN A 80 -18.74 5.03 2.57
N TYR A 81 -18.21 6.13 3.05
CA TYR A 81 -19.00 7.24 3.61
C TYR A 81 -18.94 8.42 2.63
N GLY A 82 -20.09 8.83 2.10
CA GLY A 82 -20.20 10.06 1.29
C GLY A 82 -20.03 11.33 2.14
N LYS A 83 -19.87 12.48 1.47
CA LYS A 83 -19.69 13.79 2.13
C LYS A 83 -20.71 14.11 3.22
N ASP A 84 -21.95 13.63 3.07
CA ASP A 84 -23.07 13.97 3.95
C ASP A 84 -23.45 12.82 4.89
N ASN A 85 -22.63 11.75 5.01
CA ASN A 85 -22.90 10.54 5.81
C ASN A 85 -24.28 9.89 5.57
N GLN A 86 -24.97 10.25 4.49
CA GLN A 86 -26.36 9.84 4.25
C GLN A 86 -26.50 8.49 3.54
N ASP A 87 -25.45 8.07 2.80
CA ASP A 87 -25.46 6.81 2.05
C ASP A 87 -24.26 5.96 2.40
N GLU A 88 -24.32 5.26 3.53
CA GLU A 88 -23.34 4.22 3.82
C GLU A 88 -23.51 3.09 2.80
N ARG A 89 -22.47 2.89 1.99
CA ARG A 89 -22.37 1.76 1.07
C ARG A 89 -21.22 0.88 1.52
N GLY A 90 -21.36 -0.40 1.30
CA GLY A 90 -20.24 -1.25 1.66
C GLY A 90 -20.40 -2.69 1.21
N LEU A 91 -19.39 -3.44 1.58
CA LEU A 91 -19.23 -4.84 1.29
C LEU A 91 -18.70 -5.52 2.53
N VAL A 92 -19.31 -6.65 2.91
CA VAL A 92 -18.72 -7.61 3.84
C VAL A 92 -18.43 -8.88 3.07
N LYS A 93 -17.22 -9.40 3.19
CA LYS A 93 -16.81 -10.68 2.63
C LYS A 93 -16.28 -11.57 3.75
N TYR A 94 -16.92 -12.69 3.90
CA TYR A 94 -16.60 -13.69 4.92
C TYR A 94 -16.27 -15.02 4.24
N LYS A 95 -15.23 -15.67 4.74
CA LYS A 95 -14.91 -17.05 4.40
C LYS A 95 -14.38 -17.75 5.63
N LYS A 96 -14.96 -18.89 5.95
CA LYS A 96 -14.44 -19.80 6.96
C LYS A 96 -14.73 -21.23 6.53
N ASP A 97 -13.71 -22.05 6.50
CA ASP A 97 -13.74 -23.42 6.04
C ASP A 97 -14.27 -23.49 4.58
N ASN A 98 -15.44 -24.10 4.36
CA ASN A 98 -16.07 -24.23 3.04
C ASN A 98 -17.24 -23.23 2.83
N GLU A 99 -17.50 -22.35 3.79
CA GLU A 99 -18.57 -21.36 3.70
C GLU A 99 -18.01 -20.01 3.23
N GLU A 100 -18.64 -19.44 2.22
CA GLU A 100 -18.31 -18.09 1.73
C GLU A 100 -19.60 -17.27 1.62
N ILE A 101 -19.56 -16.03 2.17
CA ILE A 101 -20.70 -15.10 2.19
C ILE A 101 -20.21 -13.73 1.75
N GLY A 102 -20.88 -13.15 0.75
CA GLY A 102 -20.75 -11.75 0.37
C GLY A 102 -22.00 -10.98 0.76
N ILE A 103 -21.87 -9.83 1.42
CA ILE A 103 -23.00 -8.92 1.69
C ILE A 103 -22.68 -7.57 1.06
N ILE A 104 -23.54 -7.16 0.13
CA ILE A 104 -23.49 -5.82 -0.45
C ILE A 104 -24.61 -5.02 0.20
N TYR A 105 -24.30 -3.81 0.67
CA TYR A 105 -25.30 -2.93 1.24
C TYR A 105 -25.20 -1.50 0.72
N SER A 106 -26.36 -0.84 0.59
CA SER A 106 -26.50 0.57 0.20
C SER A 106 -27.67 1.16 0.97
N GLY A 107 -27.37 2.01 1.93
CA GLY A 107 -28.35 2.49 2.90
C GLY A 107 -28.97 1.34 3.69
N GLN A 108 -30.30 1.17 3.61
CA GLN A 108 -31.03 0.10 4.31
C GLN A 108 -31.12 -1.20 3.51
N GLU A 109 -30.80 -1.18 2.22
CA GLU A 109 -30.86 -2.39 1.39
C GLU A 109 -29.60 -3.24 1.59
N LYS A 110 -29.81 -4.54 1.86
CA LYS A 110 -28.74 -5.54 2.01
C LYS A 110 -29.06 -6.75 1.15
N ILE A 111 -28.04 -7.19 0.39
CA ILE A 111 -28.11 -8.37 -0.46
C ILE A 111 -26.99 -9.31 0.00
N ALA A 112 -27.35 -10.53 0.37
CA ALA A 112 -26.39 -11.58 0.67
C ALA A 112 -26.27 -12.55 -0.51
N ILE A 113 -25.05 -12.86 -0.91
CA ILE A 113 -24.70 -13.80 -1.97
C ILE A 113 -23.94 -14.94 -1.32
N LEU A 114 -24.43 -16.18 -1.53
CA LEU A 114 -23.90 -17.37 -0.89
C LEU A 114 -23.08 -18.19 -1.89
N ASN A 115 -21.94 -18.71 -1.45
CA ASN A 115 -21.08 -19.64 -2.20
C ASN A 115 -20.55 -19.13 -3.55
N GLU A 116 -20.61 -17.83 -3.81
CA GLU A 116 -19.97 -17.24 -4.97
C GLU A 116 -18.71 -16.47 -4.56
N THR A 117 -17.68 -16.59 -5.38
CA THR A 117 -16.45 -15.78 -5.25
C THR A 117 -16.74 -14.33 -5.68
N VAL A 118 -17.57 -13.66 -4.90
CA VAL A 118 -17.97 -12.27 -5.15
C VAL A 118 -16.83 -11.35 -4.74
N LEU A 119 -16.17 -10.80 -5.75
CA LEU A 119 -15.18 -9.72 -5.68
C LEU A 119 -13.76 -10.12 -5.23
N ALA A 120 -12.81 -9.44 -5.85
CA ALA A 120 -11.37 -9.61 -5.61
C ALA A 120 -11.03 -9.51 -4.11
N ASN A 121 -10.13 -10.36 -3.66
CA ASN A 121 -9.54 -10.25 -2.33
C ASN A 121 -8.98 -8.84 -2.15
N ILE A 122 -9.34 -8.18 -1.05
CA ILE A 122 -8.68 -6.94 -0.64
C ILE A 122 -7.27 -7.34 -0.22
N SER A 123 -6.37 -7.35 -1.20
CA SER A 123 -4.95 -7.51 -0.90
C SER A 123 -4.45 -6.21 -0.28
N VAL A 124 -4.43 -6.16 1.02
CA VAL A 124 -4.06 -4.98 1.80
C VAL A 124 -2.57 -4.63 1.63
N VAL A 125 -1.76 -5.57 1.18
CA VAL A 125 -0.29 -5.51 1.28
C VAL A 125 0.43 -5.30 -0.06
N ASN A 126 -0.26 -5.14 -1.19
CA ASN A 126 0.33 -5.38 -2.52
C ASN A 126 0.91 -4.15 -3.25
N ILE A 127 1.31 -3.08 -2.55
CA ILE A 127 1.88 -1.90 -3.24
C ILE A 127 3.27 -2.18 -3.81
N PHE A 128 4.04 -3.07 -3.21
CA PHE A 128 5.42 -3.36 -3.64
C PHE A 128 5.57 -4.46 -4.68
N SER A 129 4.52 -5.19 -5.07
CA SER A 129 4.62 -6.19 -6.15
C SER A 129 5.10 -5.57 -7.48
N THR A 130 4.78 -4.29 -7.71
CA THR A 130 5.26 -3.53 -8.88
C THR A 130 6.78 -3.35 -8.86
N PHE A 131 7.40 -3.35 -7.66
CA PHE A 131 8.84 -3.13 -7.48
C PHE A 131 9.63 -4.42 -7.25
N ASP A 132 9.06 -5.58 -7.53
CA ASP A 132 9.76 -6.87 -7.41
C ASP A 132 10.91 -7.01 -8.42
N ASN A 133 10.84 -6.33 -9.55
CA ASN A 133 11.82 -6.37 -10.60
C ASN A 133 12.90 -5.29 -10.45
N PHE A 134 14.11 -5.59 -10.97
CA PHE A 134 15.25 -4.68 -10.94
C PHE A 134 14.98 -3.32 -11.61
N LEU A 135 14.38 -3.34 -12.80
CA LEU A 135 14.18 -2.11 -13.59
C LEU A 135 13.22 -1.10 -12.93
N PRO A 136 12.02 -1.47 -12.43
CA PRO A 136 11.17 -0.58 -11.67
C PRO A 136 11.84 0.00 -10.42
N ARG A 137 12.65 -0.79 -9.69
CA ARG A 137 13.41 -0.28 -8.53
C ARG A 137 14.43 0.77 -8.93
N LEU A 138 15.14 0.53 -10.03
CA LEU A 138 16.13 1.47 -10.55
C LEU A 138 15.47 2.76 -11.01
N GLN A 139 14.33 2.67 -11.70
CA GLN A 139 13.55 3.83 -12.13
C GLN A 139 13.08 4.64 -10.92
N LEU A 140 12.51 4.00 -9.91
CA LEU A 140 12.10 4.67 -8.68
C LEU A 140 13.29 5.35 -7.99
N ALA A 141 14.44 4.67 -7.88
CA ALA A 141 15.65 5.24 -7.29
C ALA A 141 16.18 6.46 -8.05
N ALA A 142 16.11 6.43 -9.38
CA ALA A 142 16.57 7.53 -10.22
C ALA A 142 15.66 8.75 -10.15
N MET A 143 14.33 8.54 -10.10
CA MET A 143 13.34 9.59 -10.26
C MET A 143 12.82 10.15 -8.92
N SER A 144 12.85 9.34 -7.84
CA SER A 144 12.30 9.77 -6.54
C SER A 144 13.29 10.56 -5.69
N ARG A 145 12.75 11.34 -4.76
CA ARG A 145 13.46 11.84 -3.58
C ARG A 145 13.18 10.91 -2.40
N ILE A 146 14.20 10.50 -1.67
CA ILE A 146 14.06 9.67 -0.47
C ILE A 146 14.64 10.44 0.72
N THR A 147 13.82 10.63 1.75
CA THR A 147 14.21 11.26 3.02
C THR A 147 13.71 10.41 4.18
N THR A 148 14.24 10.63 5.37
CA THR A 148 13.70 10.03 6.61
C THR A 148 12.60 10.93 7.14
N ASP A 149 11.52 10.31 7.65
CA ASP A 149 10.38 11.00 8.25
C ASP A 149 9.76 10.09 9.32
N ASN A 150 8.76 10.58 10.07
CA ASN A 150 8.02 9.83 11.07
C ASN A 150 6.52 9.88 10.78
N CYS A 151 5.86 8.73 10.90
CA CYS A 151 4.40 8.63 10.95
C CYS A 151 3.98 8.35 12.40
N GLY A 152 3.71 9.39 13.18
CA GLY A 152 3.55 9.25 14.64
C GLY A 152 4.86 8.78 15.27
N ASN A 153 4.84 7.60 15.91
CA ASN A 153 6.02 6.99 16.55
C ASN A 153 6.77 6.01 15.64
N ILE A 154 6.34 5.86 14.38
CA ILE A 154 6.93 4.90 13.44
C ILE A 154 7.97 5.62 12.58
N GLU A 155 9.20 5.12 12.56
CA GLU A 155 10.24 5.63 11.68
C GLU A 155 10.01 5.17 10.23
N CYS A 156 9.96 6.12 9.30
CA CYS A 156 9.66 5.88 7.90
C CYS A 156 10.75 6.44 6.98
N TYR A 157 10.81 5.88 5.76
CA TYR A 157 11.32 6.59 4.61
C TYR A 157 10.16 7.27 3.89
N LEU A 158 10.27 8.57 3.66
CA LEU A 158 9.40 9.30 2.74
C LEU A 158 9.98 9.20 1.33
N ILE A 159 9.24 8.54 0.44
CA ILE A 159 9.56 8.42 -0.98
C ILE A 159 8.62 9.34 -1.75
N GLU A 160 9.18 10.34 -2.43
CA GLU A 160 8.43 11.34 -3.20
C GLU A 160 8.73 11.20 -4.69
N LEU A 161 7.69 11.12 -5.51
CA LEU A 161 7.77 11.08 -6.97
C LEU A 161 6.61 11.91 -7.54
N ASP A 162 6.89 13.10 -8.06
CA ASP A 162 5.91 14.07 -8.55
C ASP A 162 4.76 14.30 -7.54
N ASN A 163 3.53 13.89 -7.88
CA ASN A 163 2.35 14.02 -7.03
C ASN A 163 2.12 12.82 -6.11
N TRP A 164 3.07 11.88 -6.05
CA TRP A 164 2.98 10.68 -5.26
C TRP A 164 3.98 10.70 -4.11
N LYS A 165 3.47 10.48 -2.89
CA LYS A 165 4.26 10.40 -1.66
C LYS A 165 3.89 9.14 -0.91
N MET A 166 4.89 8.39 -0.49
CA MET A 166 4.73 7.20 0.34
C MET A 166 5.60 7.29 1.58
N TRP A 167 5.02 7.03 2.73
CA TRP A 167 5.73 6.78 3.98
C TRP A 167 5.81 5.28 4.18
N VAL A 168 7.02 4.77 4.12
CA VAL A 168 7.34 3.34 4.21
C VAL A 168 8.06 3.10 5.51
N GLU A 169 7.50 2.26 6.37
CA GLU A 169 8.12 1.88 7.63
C GLU A 169 9.48 1.22 7.38
N LYS A 170 10.51 1.61 8.12
CA LYS A 170 11.89 1.16 7.89
C LYS A 170 12.09 -0.32 8.20
N ASP A 171 11.44 -0.82 9.26
CA ASP A 171 11.68 -2.15 9.79
C ASP A 171 10.90 -3.23 9.03
N THR A 172 9.72 -2.89 8.48
CA THR A 172 8.83 -3.84 7.82
C THR A 172 8.74 -3.65 6.31
N GLY A 173 9.20 -2.51 5.79
CA GLY A 173 9.01 -2.14 4.39
C GLY A 173 7.53 -1.90 3.99
N LEU A 174 6.61 -1.83 4.95
CA LEU A 174 5.19 -1.63 4.68
C LEU A 174 4.85 -0.15 4.49
N VAL A 175 3.94 0.13 3.58
CA VAL A 175 3.42 1.49 3.36
C VAL A 175 2.40 1.81 4.45
N ILE A 176 2.72 2.79 5.31
CA ILE A 176 1.86 3.25 6.40
C ILE A 176 0.95 4.39 5.92
N ARG A 177 1.47 5.27 5.06
CA ARG A 177 0.72 6.40 4.53
C ARG A 177 1.07 6.64 3.07
N GLU A 178 0.09 7.05 2.31
CA GLU A 178 0.26 7.37 0.89
C GLU A 178 -0.57 8.59 0.52
N ILE A 179 -0.01 9.46 -0.32
CA ILE A 179 -0.74 10.55 -0.98
C ILE A 179 -0.52 10.38 -2.47
N ASN A 180 -1.61 10.24 -3.23
CA ASN A 180 -1.56 10.07 -4.67
C ASN A 180 -2.74 10.79 -5.33
N GLY A 181 -2.48 11.78 -6.18
CA GLY A 181 -3.48 12.50 -6.95
C GLY A 181 -4.62 13.11 -6.11
N GLY A 182 -4.34 13.56 -4.87
CA GLY A 182 -5.32 14.12 -3.95
C GLY A 182 -6.05 13.08 -3.07
N MET A 183 -5.81 11.79 -3.25
CA MET A 183 -6.20 10.74 -2.33
C MET A 183 -5.15 10.62 -1.21
N VAL A 184 -5.59 10.59 0.03
CA VAL A 184 -4.77 10.29 1.19
C VAL A 184 -5.20 8.93 1.73
N SER A 185 -4.27 8.00 1.87
CA SER A 185 -4.51 6.68 2.46
C SER A 185 -3.59 6.46 3.65
N GLU A 186 -4.15 5.95 4.73
CA GLU A 186 -3.42 5.52 5.92
C GLU A 186 -3.69 4.06 6.16
N ARG A 187 -2.66 3.33 6.61
CA ARG A 187 -2.70 1.88 6.78
C ARG A 187 -2.13 1.50 8.13
N PHE A 188 -2.77 0.53 8.74
CA PHE A 188 -2.34 -0.08 9.98
C PHE A 188 -2.34 -1.59 9.80
N TYR A 189 -1.30 -2.26 10.30
CA TYR A 189 -1.14 -3.71 10.20
C TYR A 189 -0.71 -4.29 11.54
N GLU A 190 -1.28 -5.45 11.88
CA GLU A 190 -0.82 -6.31 12.96
C GLU A 190 -0.77 -7.74 12.46
N PHE A 191 0.32 -8.44 12.77
CA PHE A 191 0.56 -9.80 12.28
C PHE A 191 0.55 -10.79 13.42
N ASP A 192 0.15 -12.04 13.09
CA ASP A 192 0.16 -13.19 14.00
C ASP A 192 -0.74 -13.03 15.23
N ILE A 193 -1.76 -12.14 15.16
CA ILE A 193 -2.69 -11.84 16.28
C ILE A 193 -4.10 -12.33 16.07
N VAL A 194 -4.53 -12.60 14.81
CA VAL A 194 -5.91 -12.98 14.50
C VAL A 194 -6.22 -14.38 15.02
N LYS A 195 -7.30 -14.51 15.77
CA LYS A 195 -7.84 -15.76 16.27
C LYS A 195 -9.05 -16.20 15.46
N ASP A 196 -9.41 -17.48 15.55
CA ASP A 196 -10.60 -18.01 14.85
C ASP A 196 -11.90 -17.35 15.31
N GLU A 197 -11.93 -16.84 16.55
CA GLU A 197 -13.05 -16.09 17.14
C GLU A 197 -13.20 -14.66 16.57
N ASP A 198 -12.18 -14.10 15.94
CA ASP A 198 -12.23 -12.78 15.32
C ASP A 198 -12.90 -12.82 13.93
N ILE A 199 -12.92 -14.02 13.31
CA ILE A 199 -13.56 -14.27 12.01
C ILE A 199 -15.01 -14.70 12.26
N ILE A 200 -15.85 -13.70 12.58
CA ILE A 200 -17.25 -13.89 12.96
C ILE A 200 -18.11 -13.93 11.69
N LYS A 201 -18.95 -14.99 11.60
CA LYS A 201 -19.95 -15.10 10.53
C LYS A 201 -20.92 -13.92 10.61
N PRO A 202 -21.12 -13.15 9.52
CA PRO A 202 -22.07 -12.06 9.51
C PRO A 202 -23.51 -12.57 9.60
N ASP A 203 -24.37 -11.82 10.29
CA ASP A 203 -25.80 -12.07 10.28
C ASP A 203 -26.40 -11.65 8.94
N ILE A 204 -27.15 -12.56 8.30
CA ILE A 204 -27.82 -12.35 7.02
C ILE A 204 -29.35 -12.39 7.12
N SER A 205 -29.89 -12.41 8.34
CA SER A 205 -31.33 -12.54 8.57
C SER A 205 -32.17 -11.40 7.98
N ASP A 206 -31.56 -10.21 7.85
CA ASP A 206 -32.17 -8.99 7.27
C ASP A 206 -31.77 -8.76 5.80
N CYS A 207 -31.10 -9.72 5.17
CA CYS A 207 -30.63 -9.62 3.79
C CYS A 207 -31.61 -10.27 2.80
N LYS A 208 -31.72 -9.70 1.61
CA LYS A 208 -32.28 -10.41 0.45
C LYS A 208 -31.24 -11.43 -0.03
N ILE A 209 -31.60 -12.69 -0.05
CA ILE A 209 -30.69 -13.76 -0.50
C ILE A 209 -30.70 -13.81 -2.02
N GLN A 210 -29.55 -13.83 -2.63
CA GLN A 210 -29.32 -14.08 -4.05
C GLN A 210 -28.50 -15.37 -4.16
N GLU A 211 -29.07 -16.38 -4.82
CA GLU A 211 -28.42 -17.64 -5.16
C GLU A 211 -27.72 -17.56 -6.53
#